data_93e540c685e2cab2f95ace5584082dbe
#
_entry.id   93e540c685e2cab2f95ace5584082dbe
#
_cell.length_a   1.000
_cell.length_b   1.000
_cell.length_c   1.000
_cell.angle_alpha   90.00
_cell.angle_beta   90.00
_cell.angle_gamma   90.00
#
_symmetry.space_group_name_H-M   'P 1'
#
loop_
_entity.id
_entity.type
_entity.pdbx_description
1 polymer ?
#
loop_
_entity_poly.entity_id
_entity_poly.type
_entity_poly.pdbx_seq_one_letter_code
_entity_poly.pdbx_strand_id
1 'polypeptide(L)'
;DGVAVSFKLSAFHTCFNVCNVLILIWFVHFIEKTVCKIIPQKEQEEEYRLQFITGGMLSTAELSILQARKEINLFAERIQRMFRMVRDLLHTENENDFNKLFSRVEKYENISDNMELEIANYLTQVSEGRLSSESKLQIRGMLREVTEIESIGDSCYNLARTINRKRRGNEDFTKAQYEHIAQMFQLTDNALTQMLDLVRDTHQQVDVNKSFNIETEINNYRNQLKNQNVIDVNEKKYDYQMGVHYMDIIAECEKLGDYVVNVVEAHRDVKEKKA
;
A
#
# COMPACT_ATOMS: atom_id res chain seq x y z
N ASP A 1 64.41 18.97 -14.59
CA ASP A 1 63.28 19.83 -15.04
C ASP A 1 61.96 19.10 -15.26
N GLY A 2 61.93 17.82 -15.65
CA GLY A 2 60.70 17.07 -15.88
C GLY A 2 59.82 16.90 -14.66
N VAL A 3 60.41 16.67 -13.47
CA VAL A 3 59.65 16.47 -12.21
C VAL A 3 58.92 17.76 -11.78
N ALA A 4 59.52 18.91 -11.99
CA ALA A 4 58.91 20.19 -11.66
C ALA A 4 57.72 20.50 -12.58
N VAL A 5 57.76 20.09 -13.85
CA VAL A 5 56.65 20.26 -14.81
C VAL A 5 55.49 19.32 -14.46
N SER A 6 55.76 18.07 -14.11
CA SER A 6 54.73 17.10 -13.69
C SER A 6 54.03 17.55 -12.41
N PHE A 7 54.76 18.10 -11.44
CA PHE A 7 54.19 18.64 -10.22
C PHE A 7 53.29 19.84 -10.47
N LYS A 8 53.72 20.79 -11.32
CA LYS A 8 52.92 21.97 -11.69
C LYS A 8 51.63 21.55 -12.44
N LEU A 9 51.72 20.57 -13.32
CA LEU A 9 50.56 20.07 -14.07
C LEU A 9 49.58 19.37 -13.14
N SER A 10 50.05 18.54 -12.21
CA SER A 10 49.21 17.88 -11.20
C SER A 10 48.54 18.90 -10.27
N ALA A 11 49.28 19.87 -9.77
CA ALA A 11 48.75 20.95 -8.93
C ALA A 11 47.66 21.76 -9.68
N PHE A 12 47.93 22.13 -10.94
CA PHE A 12 46.93 22.80 -11.77
C PHE A 12 45.66 21.98 -11.95
N HIS A 13 45.81 20.72 -12.26
CA HIS A 13 44.67 19.79 -12.43
C HIS A 13 43.83 19.67 -11.17
N THR A 14 44.49 19.57 -10.01
CA THR A 14 43.82 19.49 -8.70
C THR A 14 43.09 20.83 -8.40
N CYS A 15 43.74 21.98 -8.57
CA CYS A 15 43.10 23.28 -8.38
C CYS A 15 41.90 23.47 -9.31
N PHE A 16 42.04 23.12 -10.60
CA PHE A 16 40.98 23.21 -11.58
C PHE A 16 39.76 22.36 -11.17
N ASN A 17 39.96 21.10 -10.76
CA ASN A 17 38.88 20.23 -10.32
C ASN A 17 38.21 20.76 -9.07
N VAL A 18 38.95 21.19 -8.07
CA VAL A 18 38.40 21.80 -6.84
C VAL A 18 37.57 23.05 -7.16
N CYS A 19 38.06 23.95 -7.96
CA CYS A 19 37.32 25.14 -8.37
C CYS A 19 36.06 24.78 -9.16
N ASN A 20 36.13 23.79 -10.04
CA ASN A 20 34.98 23.32 -10.82
C ASN A 20 33.89 22.71 -9.93
N VAL A 21 34.27 21.89 -8.95
CA VAL A 21 33.33 21.31 -7.97
C VAL A 21 32.69 22.42 -7.13
N LEU A 22 33.47 23.38 -6.63
CA LEU A 22 32.95 24.50 -5.84
C LEU A 22 31.97 25.38 -6.63
N ILE A 23 32.22 25.60 -7.91
CA ILE A 23 31.31 26.35 -8.79
C ILE A 23 30.06 25.52 -9.06
N LEU A 24 30.21 24.24 -9.45
CA LEU A 24 29.07 23.40 -9.84
C LEU A 24 28.11 23.12 -8.68
N ILE A 25 28.59 23.04 -7.42
CA ILE A 25 27.75 22.77 -6.26
C ILE A 25 26.66 23.83 -6.07
N TRP A 26 26.94 25.09 -6.46
CA TRP A 26 25.98 26.20 -6.43
C TRP A 26 24.93 26.09 -7.55
N PHE A 27 25.25 25.38 -8.63
CA PHE A 27 24.36 25.18 -9.76
C PHE A 27 23.56 23.88 -9.68
N VAL A 28 23.80 23.02 -8.71
CA VAL A 28 23.10 21.74 -8.56
C VAL A 28 21.59 21.94 -8.53
N HIS A 29 21.08 22.86 -7.72
CA HIS A 29 19.65 23.18 -7.64
C HIS A 29 19.08 23.73 -8.95
N PHE A 30 19.86 24.53 -9.69
CA PHE A 30 19.46 25.05 -10.99
C PHE A 30 19.40 23.94 -12.04
N ILE A 31 20.40 23.06 -12.05
CA ILE A 31 20.47 21.88 -12.94
C ILE A 31 19.32 20.94 -12.64
N GLU A 32 19.09 20.60 -11.37
CA GLU A 32 17.96 19.77 -10.91
C GLU A 32 16.61 20.35 -11.42
N LYS A 33 16.36 21.62 -11.16
CA LYS A 33 15.11 22.29 -11.57
C LYS A 33 14.95 22.34 -13.09
N THR A 34 16.05 22.47 -13.83
CA THR A 34 16.05 22.49 -15.30
C THR A 34 15.81 21.08 -15.85
N VAL A 35 16.46 20.07 -15.30
CA VAL A 35 16.27 18.67 -15.68
C VAL A 35 14.84 18.21 -15.37
N CYS A 36 14.31 18.51 -14.19
CA CYS A 36 12.91 18.20 -13.82
C CYS A 36 11.88 18.93 -14.72
N LYS A 37 12.23 20.08 -15.29
CA LYS A 37 11.36 20.80 -16.23
C LYS A 37 11.42 20.25 -17.66
N ILE A 38 12.59 19.76 -18.09
CA ILE A 38 12.82 19.20 -19.44
C ILE A 38 12.37 17.76 -19.53
N ILE A 39 12.61 17.00 -18.46
CA ILE A 39 12.13 15.63 -18.29
C ILE A 39 11.03 15.71 -17.22
N PRO A 40 9.75 15.93 -17.62
CA PRO A 40 8.68 15.78 -16.66
C PRO A 40 8.85 14.37 -16.07
N GLN A 41 8.88 14.27 -14.75
CA GLN A 41 8.81 12.95 -14.10
C GLN A 41 7.61 12.27 -14.74
N LYS A 42 7.86 11.36 -15.69
CA LYS A 42 6.92 10.27 -15.90
C LYS A 42 6.67 9.77 -14.50
N GLU A 43 5.39 9.83 -14.07
CA GLU A 43 4.97 9.12 -12.84
C GLU A 43 5.80 7.85 -12.84
N GLN A 44 6.64 7.68 -11.83
CA GLN A 44 7.55 6.53 -11.78
C GLN A 44 6.65 5.36 -12.09
N GLU A 45 6.85 4.74 -13.26
CA GLU A 45 6.20 3.46 -13.52
C GLU A 45 6.61 2.65 -12.32
N GLU A 46 5.65 2.36 -11.45
CA GLU A 46 5.89 1.60 -10.25
C GLU A 46 6.33 0.22 -10.73
N GLU A 47 7.66 0.09 -10.88
CA GLU A 47 8.26 -1.17 -11.20
C GLU A 47 8.09 -2.07 -9.98
N TYR A 48 7.56 -3.24 -10.25
CA TYR A 48 7.62 -4.34 -9.30
C TYR A 48 9.10 -4.63 -8.99
N ARG A 49 9.51 -4.33 -7.77
CA ARG A 49 10.84 -4.68 -7.27
C ARG A 49 10.82 -4.69 -5.74
N LEU A 50 11.16 -5.83 -5.16
CA LEU A 50 11.45 -5.87 -3.73
C LEU A 50 12.67 -4.99 -3.45
N GLN A 51 12.60 -4.18 -2.39
CA GLN A 51 13.65 -3.19 -2.07
C GLN A 51 14.66 -3.72 -1.04
N PHE A 52 14.19 -4.53 -0.11
CA PHE A 52 14.98 -4.99 1.04
C PHE A 52 15.40 -6.45 0.91
N ILE A 53 14.66 -7.25 0.15
CA ILE A 53 14.97 -8.64 -0.16
C ILE A 53 15.70 -8.68 -1.49
N THR A 54 17.04 -8.67 -1.45
CA THR A 54 17.88 -8.84 -2.65
C THR A 54 18.27 -10.30 -2.78
N GLY A 55 18.12 -10.88 -3.97
CA GLY A 55 18.44 -12.28 -4.29
C GLY A 55 19.92 -12.61 -4.17
N GLY A 56 20.48 -12.52 -2.96
CA GLY A 56 21.85 -12.87 -2.60
C GLY A 56 21.88 -13.88 -1.46
N MET A 57 23.10 -14.30 -1.03
CA MET A 57 23.29 -15.21 0.10
C MET A 57 22.46 -14.74 1.28
N LEU A 58 21.59 -15.62 1.80
CA LEU A 58 20.85 -15.40 3.03
C LEU A 58 21.85 -15.02 4.14
N SER A 59 21.71 -13.83 4.67
CA SER A 59 22.42 -13.35 5.85
C SER A 59 22.01 -14.16 7.09
N THR A 60 22.38 -13.72 8.29
CA THR A 60 21.87 -14.38 9.50
C THR A 60 20.32 -14.36 9.50
N ALA A 61 19.72 -15.36 10.15
CA ALA A 61 18.25 -15.49 10.19
C ALA A 61 17.57 -14.22 10.73
N GLU A 62 18.16 -13.59 11.74
CA GLU A 62 17.65 -12.35 12.34
C GLU A 62 17.66 -11.18 11.36
N LEU A 63 18.72 -11.05 10.56
CA LEU A 63 18.80 -10.00 9.53
C LEU A 63 17.79 -10.26 8.39
N SER A 64 17.62 -11.52 7.99
CA SER A 64 16.65 -11.92 6.99
C SER A 64 15.21 -11.62 7.43
N ILE A 65 14.86 -11.89 8.68
CA ILE A 65 13.57 -11.54 9.28
C ILE A 65 13.36 -10.02 9.29
N LEU A 66 14.42 -9.25 9.64
CA LEU A 66 14.34 -7.79 9.62
C LEU A 66 14.13 -7.22 8.21
N GLN A 67 14.79 -7.80 7.21
CA GLN A 67 14.60 -7.41 5.80
C GLN A 67 13.16 -7.72 5.33
N ALA A 68 12.65 -8.90 5.65
CA ALA A 68 11.26 -9.27 5.35
C ALA A 68 10.26 -8.32 6.04
N ARG A 69 10.50 -7.93 7.30
CA ARG A 69 9.64 -6.96 8.01
C ARG A 69 9.59 -5.62 7.29
N LYS A 70 10.71 -5.12 6.81
CA LYS A 70 10.75 -3.85 6.05
C LYS A 70 9.97 -3.96 4.72
N GLU A 71 10.05 -5.11 4.06
CA GLU A 71 9.33 -5.34 2.81
C GLU A 71 7.82 -5.42 3.06
N ILE A 72 7.37 -6.09 4.13
CA ILE A 72 5.96 -6.16 4.53
C ILE A 72 5.42 -4.76 4.84
N ASN A 73 6.20 -3.91 5.53
CA ASN A 73 5.81 -2.53 5.78
C ASN A 73 5.59 -1.74 4.48
N LEU A 74 6.51 -1.89 3.51
CA LEU A 74 6.39 -1.27 2.20
C LEU A 74 5.18 -1.81 1.42
N PHE A 75 4.91 -3.11 1.53
CA PHE A 75 3.74 -3.74 0.94
C PHE A 75 2.43 -3.15 1.49
N ALA A 76 2.29 -3.07 2.79
CA ALA A 76 1.12 -2.46 3.44
C ALA A 76 0.92 -0.98 3.04
N GLU A 77 2.00 -0.20 2.88
CA GLU A 77 1.94 1.17 2.38
C GLU A 77 1.43 1.26 0.94
N ARG A 78 1.84 0.33 0.08
CA ARG A 78 1.37 0.24 -1.31
C ARG A 78 -0.12 -0.06 -1.37
N ILE A 79 -0.61 -0.98 -0.53
CA ILE A 79 -2.04 -1.32 -0.45
C ILE A 79 -2.87 -0.13 0.02
N GLN A 80 -2.43 0.62 1.04
CA GLN A 80 -3.14 1.84 1.43
C GLN A 80 -3.17 2.87 0.28
N ARG A 81 -2.10 3.00 -0.49
CA ARG A 81 -2.08 3.87 -1.68
C ARG A 81 -3.06 3.39 -2.75
N MET A 82 -3.16 2.07 -2.97
CA MET A 82 -4.14 1.47 -3.87
C MET A 82 -5.57 1.79 -3.44
N PHE A 83 -5.90 1.69 -2.15
CA PHE A 83 -7.21 2.06 -1.63
C PHE A 83 -7.54 3.55 -1.88
N ARG A 84 -6.56 4.44 -1.71
CA ARG A 84 -6.73 5.88 -2.02
C ARG A 84 -7.02 6.10 -3.50
N MET A 85 -6.35 5.38 -4.40
CA MET A 85 -6.65 5.43 -5.84
C MET A 85 -8.08 4.95 -6.14
N VAL A 86 -8.59 3.93 -5.45
CA VAL A 86 -9.97 3.46 -5.59
C VAL A 86 -10.96 4.53 -5.13
N ARG A 87 -10.67 5.25 -4.05
CA ARG A 87 -11.48 6.37 -3.59
C ARG A 87 -11.52 7.50 -4.63
N ASP A 88 -10.37 7.83 -5.21
CA ASP A 88 -10.29 8.85 -6.25
C ASP A 88 -11.03 8.42 -7.53
N LEU A 89 -10.98 7.12 -7.87
CA LEU A 89 -11.68 6.53 -9.01
C LEU A 89 -13.20 6.76 -8.96
N LEU A 90 -13.80 6.68 -7.77
CA LEU A 90 -15.24 6.91 -7.58
C LEU A 90 -15.67 8.32 -8.01
N HIS A 91 -14.80 9.32 -7.87
CA HIS A 91 -15.06 10.71 -8.15
C HIS A 91 -14.49 11.20 -9.49
N THR A 92 -13.83 10.32 -10.25
CA THR A 92 -13.21 10.69 -11.53
C THR A 92 -14.24 10.70 -12.65
N GLU A 93 -14.63 11.89 -13.10
CA GLU A 93 -15.65 12.06 -14.16
C GLU A 93 -15.09 11.81 -15.57
N ASN A 94 -13.87 12.31 -15.85
CA ASN A 94 -13.25 12.19 -17.17
C ASN A 94 -12.93 10.72 -17.49
N GLU A 95 -13.38 10.25 -18.65
CA GLU A 95 -13.23 8.86 -19.07
C GLU A 95 -11.78 8.43 -19.26
N ASN A 96 -10.94 9.29 -19.85
CA ASN A 96 -9.53 8.97 -20.07
C ASN A 96 -8.76 8.88 -18.74
N ASP A 97 -9.05 9.77 -17.79
CA ASP A 97 -8.41 9.77 -16.48
C ASP A 97 -8.91 8.59 -15.63
N PHE A 98 -10.20 8.26 -15.74
CA PHE A 98 -10.76 7.06 -15.12
C PHE A 98 -10.07 5.79 -15.63
N ASN A 99 -9.94 5.62 -16.94
CA ASN A 99 -9.32 4.44 -17.53
C ASN A 99 -7.84 4.32 -17.14
N LYS A 100 -7.10 5.45 -17.08
CA LYS A 100 -5.71 5.46 -16.60
C LYS A 100 -5.62 5.04 -15.12
N LEU A 101 -6.49 5.60 -14.28
CA LEU A 101 -6.49 5.30 -12.85
C LEU A 101 -6.93 3.86 -12.59
N PHE A 102 -7.94 3.35 -13.31
CA PHE A 102 -8.37 1.96 -13.24
C PHE A 102 -7.26 1.00 -13.64
N SER A 103 -6.58 1.24 -14.79
CA SER A 103 -5.43 0.43 -15.22
C SER A 103 -4.27 0.47 -14.21
N ARG A 104 -4.12 1.59 -13.50
CA ARG A 104 -3.12 1.70 -12.44
C ARG A 104 -3.48 0.85 -11.23
N VAL A 105 -4.76 0.83 -10.82
CA VAL A 105 -5.25 -0.06 -9.74
C VAL A 105 -5.03 -1.53 -10.13
N GLU A 106 -5.34 -1.93 -11.36
CA GLU A 106 -5.09 -3.28 -11.88
C GLU A 106 -3.59 -3.65 -11.86
N LYS A 107 -2.72 -2.69 -12.20
CA LYS A 107 -1.26 -2.90 -12.09
C LYS A 107 -0.82 -3.10 -10.64
N TYR A 108 -1.44 -2.39 -9.68
CA TYR A 108 -1.14 -2.52 -8.26
C TYR A 108 -1.56 -3.88 -7.70
N GLU A 109 -2.69 -4.43 -8.15
CA GLU A 109 -3.11 -5.79 -7.80
C GLU A 109 -2.07 -6.81 -8.28
N ASN A 110 -1.66 -6.78 -9.55
CA ASN A 110 -0.60 -7.68 -10.05
C ASN A 110 0.73 -7.52 -9.29
N ILE A 111 1.07 -6.31 -8.82
CA ILE A 111 2.24 -6.07 -7.98
C ILE A 111 2.03 -6.70 -6.59
N SER A 112 0.81 -6.61 -6.04
CA SER A 112 0.43 -7.18 -4.75
C SER A 112 0.65 -8.69 -4.73
N ASP A 113 0.10 -9.40 -5.71
CA ASP A 113 0.26 -10.86 -5.88
C ASP A 113 1.72 -11.29 -5.92
N ASN A 114 2.50 -10.58 -6.74
CA ASN A 114 3.92 -10.88 -6.86
C ASN A 114 4.69 -10.60 -5.56
N MET A 115 4.35 -9.53 -4.82
CA MET A 115 4.97 -9.21 -3.54
C MET A 115 4.63 -10.27 -2.49
N GLU A 116 3.38 -10.71 -2.40
CA GLU A 116 3.00 -11.82 -1.53
C GLU A 116 3.86 -13.04 -1.81
N LEU A 117 3.87 -13.50 -3.07
CA LEU A 117 4.58 -14.71 -3.47
C LEU A 117 6.08 -14.64 -3.17
N GLU A 118 6.73 -13.53 -3.48
CA GLU A 118 8.19 -13.40 -3.28
C GLU A 118 8.55 -13.27 -1.80
N ILE A 119 7.78 -12.51 -1.01
CA ILE A 119 8.01 -12.41 0.44
C ILE A 119 7.76 -13.76 1.11
N ALA A 120 6.69 -14.48 0.74
CA ALA A 120 6.37 -15.79 1.29
C ALA A 120 7.46 -16.83 0.94
N ASN A 121 7.94 -16.85 -0.31
CA ASN A 121 9.04 -17.72 -0.73
C ASN A 121 10.33 -17.41 0.05
N TYR A 122 10.66 -16.14 0.22
CA TYR A 122 11.83 -15.73 1.00
C TYR A 122 11.73 -16.18 2.45
N LEU A 123 10.61 -15.93 3.13
CA LEU A 123 10.38 -16.35 4.50
C LEU A 123 10.41 -17.88 4.67
N THR A 124 9.90 -18.61 3.68
CA THR A 124 9.97 -20.08 3.64
C THR A 124 11.42 -20.55 3.57
N GLN A 125 12.23 -20.00 2.67
CA GLN A 125 13.66 -20.33 2.58
C GLN A 125 14.41 -20.02 3.89
N VAL A 126 14.12 -18.87 4.52
CA VAL A 126 14.69 -18.53 5.83
C VAL A 126 14.30 -19.57 6.88
N SER A 127 13.07 -20.11 6.82
CA SER A 127 12.55 -21.09 7.78
C SER A 127 13.21 -22.45 7.71
N GLU A 128 13.86 -22.81 6.60
CA GLU A 128 14.61 -24.07 6.42
C GLU A 128 15.93 -24.09 7.20
N GLY A 129 16.41 -22.91 7.64
CA GLY A 129 17.62 -22.78 8.44
C GLY A 129 17.45 -23.21 9.90
N ARG A 130 18.56 -23.19 10.65
CA ARG A 130 18.53 -23.42 12.11
C ARG A 130 18.00 -22.17 12.81
N LEU A 131 16.72 -22.20 13.20
CA LEU A 131 16.01 -21.08 13.81
C LEU A 131 15.65 -21.37 15.28
N SER A 132 15.65 -20.32 16.09
CA SER A 132 15.03 -20.34 17.41
C SER A 132 13.50 -20.54 17.30
N SER A 133 12.87 -20.99 18.37
CA SER A 133 11.39 -21.09 18.41
C SER A 133 10.72 -19.74 18.22
N GLU A 134 11.35 -18.68 18.70
CA GLU A 134 10.89 -17.30 18.53
C GLU A 134 10.94 -16.86 17.07
N SER A 135 12.07 -17.10 16.36
CA SER A 135 12.20 -16.77 14.93
C SER A 135 11.18 -17.51 14.08
N LYS A 136 10.90 -18.79 14.41
CA LYS A 136 9.84 -19.57 13.72
C LYS A 136 8.46 -18.97 13.92
N LEU A 137 8.16 -18.49 15.13
CA LEU A 137 6.89 -17.83 15.42
C LEU A 137 6.76 -16.51 14.65
N GLN A 138 7.84 -15.72 14.60
CA GLN A 138 7.87 -14.47 13.82
C GLN A 138 7.58 -14.73 12.35
N ILE A 139 8.26 -15.71 11.73
CA ILE A 139 8.04 -16.06 10.33
C ILE A 139 6.60 -16.47 10.07
N ARG A 140 6.00 -17.28 10.95
CA ARG A 140 4.58 -17.69 10.80
C ARG A 140 3.64 -16.49 10.86
N GLY A 141 3.86 -15.56 11.77
CA GLY A 141 3.07 -14.33 11.85
C GLY A 141 3.21 -13.47 10.60
N MET A 142 4.46 -13.29 10.13
CA MET A 142 4.74 -12.55 8.91
C MET A 142 4.09 -13.17 7.67
N LEU A 143 4.12 -14.49 7.53
CA LEU A 143 3.45 -15.18 6.43
C LEU A 143 1.93 -14.91 6.45
N ARG A 144 1.29 -14.98 7.63
CA ARG A 144 -0.13 -14.63 7.77
C ARG A 144 -0.37 -13.15 7.44
N GLU A 145 0.45 -12.22 7.96
CA GLU A 145 0.33 -10.81 7.64
C GLU A 145 0.38 -10.54 6.12
N VAL A 146 1.31 -11.18 5.42
CA VAL A 146 1.50 -11.00 3.96
C VAL A 146 0.27 -11.45 3.18
N THR A 147 -0.30 -12.62 3.49
CA THR A 147 -1.52 -13.12 2.83
C THR A 147 -2.74 -12.24 3.12
N GLU A 148 -2.89 -11.74 4.36
CA GLU A 148 -4.02 -10.85 4.68
C GLU A 148 -3.86 -9.46 4.02
N ILE A 149 -2.62 -8.96 3.87
CA ILE A 149 -2.34 -7.70 3.15
C ILE A 149 -2.65 -7.84 1.65
N GLU A 150 -2.34 -8.97 1.04
CA GLU A 150 -2.74 -9.29 -0.34
C GLU A 150 -4.26 -9.30 -0.49
N SER A 151 -4.98 -9.95 0.43
CA SER A 151 -6.45 -10.00 0.42
C SER A 151 -7.10 -8.61 0.55
N ILE A 152 -6.43 -7.65 1.22
CA ILE A 152 -6.83 -6.24 1.20
C ILE A 152 -6.65 -5.66 -0.21
N GLY A 153 -5.55 -5.99 -0.90
CA GLY A 153 -5.30 -5.59 -2.29
C GLY A 153 -6.38 -6.09 -3.25
N ASP A 154 -6.74 -7.37 -3.16
CA ASP A 154 -7.83 -7.99 -3.90
C ASP A 154 -9.16 -7.24 -3.69
N SER A 155 -9.48 -6.91 -2.43
CA SER A 155 -10.68 -6.15 -2.10
C SER A 155 -10.64 -4.74 -2.71
N CYS A 156 -9.50 -4.08 -2.75
CA CYS A 156 -9.33 -2.79 -3.44
C CYS A 156 -9.60 -2.93 -4.95
N TYR A 157 -9.12 -3.99 -5.60
CA TYR A 157 -9.39 -4.24 -7.00
C TYR A 157 -10.88 -4.57 -7.27
N ASN A 158 -11.51 -5.36 -6.38
CA ASN A 158 -12.94 -5.65 -6.45
C ASN A 158 -13.80 -4.39 -6.33
N LEU A 159 -13.45 -3.46 -5.45
CA LEU A 159 -14.07 -2.13 -5.35
C LEU A 159 -13.94 -1.37 -6.69
N ALA A 160 -12.73 -1.30 -7.26
CA ALA A 160 -12.51 -0.64 -8.54
C ALA A 160 -13.34 -1.26 -9.68
N ARG A 161 -13.43 -2.60 -9.73
CA ARG A 161 -14.26 -3.32 -10.70
C ARG A 161 -15.75 -2.99 -10.53
N THR A 162 -16.24 -2.89 -9.31
CA THR A 162 -17.63 -2.54 -9.03
C THR A 162 -17.93 -1.09 -9.44
N ILE A 163 -17.03 -0.15 -9.16
CA ILE A 163 -17.13 1.25 -9.62
C ILE A 163 -17.15 1.31 -11.15
N ASN A 164 -16.29 0.52 -11.83
CA ASN A 164 -16.26 0.45 -13.29
C ASN A 164 -17.56 -0.15 -13.87
N ARG A 165 -18.11 -1.20 -13.26
CA ARG A 165 -19.41 -1.78 -13.67
C ARG A 165 -20.55 -0.77 -13.53
N LYS A 166 -20.61 -0.07 -12.37
CA LYS A 166 -21.59 1.00 -12.14
C LYS A 166 -21.48 2.10 -13.19
N ARG A 167 -20.26 2.56 -13.51
CA ARG A 167 -20.02 3.61 -14.51
C ARG A 167 -20.53 3.25 -15.91
N ARG A 168 -20.48 1.96 -16.28
CA ARG A 168 -20.99 1.48 -17.59
C ARG A 168 -22.52 1.39 -17.64
N GLY A 169 -23.20 1.52 -16.51
CA GLY A 169 -24.66 1.63 -16.43
C GLY A 169 -25.16 3.01 -16.86
N ASN A 170 -26.47 3.10 -17.08
CA ASN A 170 -27.12 4.36 -17.49
C ASN A 170 -27.53 5.24 -16.31
N GLU A 171 -27.43 4.74 -15.09
CA GLU A 171 -27.85 5.43 -13.86
C GLU A 171 -26.68 5.75 -12.96
N ASP A 172 -26.84 6.78 -12.15
CA ASP A 172 -25.83 7.21 -11.18
C ASP A 172 -26.33 7.03 -9.74
N PHE A 173 -25.39 6.94 -8.80
CA PHE A 173 -25.73 6.93 -7.39
C PHE A 173 -26.44 8.22 -6.99
N THR A 174 -27.38 8.10 -6.08
CA THR A 174 -27.97 9.26 -5.42
C THR A 174 -26.94 10.00 -4.56
N LYS A 175 -27.20 11.27 -4.29
CA LYS A 175 -26.32 12.06 -3.37
C LYS A 175 -26.13 11.37 -2.01
N ALA A 176 -27.21 10.79 -1.46
CA ALA A 176 -27.15 10.07 -0.18
C ALA A 176 -26.25 8.81 -0.27
N GLN A 177 -26.31 8.05 -1.37
CA GLN A 177 -25.42 6.89 -1.57
C GLN A 177 -23.95 7.32 -1.67
N TYR A 178 -23.63 8.40 -2.38
CA TYR A 178 -22.26 8.95 -2.41
C TYR A 178 -21.77 9.38 -1.02
N GLU A 179 -22.61 10.04 -0.23
CA GLU A 179 -22.29 10.43 1.15
C GLU A 179 -22.01 9.19 2.04
N HIS A 180 -22.84 8.17 1.94
CA HIS A 180 -22.66 6.92 2.67
C HIS A 180 -21.38 6.17 2.26
N ILE A 181 -21.08 6.09 0.95
CA ILE A 181 -19.85 5.47 0.45
C ILE A 181 -18.64 6.27 0.94
N ALA A 182 -18.68 7.59 0.89
CA ALA A 182 -17.59 8.44 1.38
C ALA A 182 -17.32 8.23 2.87
N GLN A 183 -18.36 8.10 3.70
CA GLN A 183 -18.23 7.79 5.13
C GLN A 183 -17.65 6.38 5.34
N MET A 184 -18.12 5.37 4.60
CA MET A 184 -17.57 4.01 4.67
C MET A 184 -16.10 3.99 4.25
N PHE A 185 -15.72 4.67 3.17
CA PHE A 185 -14.33 4.80 2.75
C PHE A 185 -13.45 5.48 3.80
N GLN A 186 -13.99 6.48 4.51
CA GLN A 186 -13.25 7.13 5.59
C GLN A 186 -12.99 6.17 6.76
N LEU A 187 -13.97 5.36 7.16
CA LEU A 187 -13.81 4.34 8.21
C LEU A 187 -12.77 3.30 7.79
N THR A 188 -12.82 2.85 6.54
CA THR A 188 -11.87 1.90 5.96
C THR A 188 -10.44 2.49 5.90
N ASP A 189 -10.26 3.74 5.48
CA ASP A 189 -8.93 4.41 5.46
C ASP A 189 -8.38 4.60 6.90
N ASN A 190 -9.25 4.84 7.88
CA ASN A 190 -8.87 4.89 9.29
C ASN A 190 -8.37 3.51 9.79
N ALA A 191 -9.05 2.42 9.40
CA ALA A 191 -8.62 1.05 9.72
C ALA A 191 -7.25 0.74 9.12
N LEU A 192 -7.05 1.04 7.83
CA LEU A 192 -5.78 0.87 7.13
C LEU A 192 -4.65 1.70 7.76
N THR A 193 -4.93 2.94 8.14
CA THR A 193 -3.95 3.82 8.80
C THR A 193 -3.54 3.25 10.16
N GLN A 194 -4.51 2.80 10.97
CA GLN A 194 -4.23 2.16 12.25
C GLN A 194 -3.39 0.88 12.07
N MET A 195 -3.72 0.03 11.10
CA MET A 195 -2.94 -1.17 10.77
C MET A 195 -1.49 -0.81 10.43
N LEU A 196 -1.28 0.19 9.57
CA LEU A 196 0.06 0.64 9.18
C LEU A 196 0.88 1.13 10.37
N ASP A 197 0.29 1.92 11.25
CA ASP A 197 0.96 2.41 12.46
C ASP A 197 1.40 1.24 13.33
N LEU A 198 0.57 0.20 13.46
CA LEU A 198 0.86 -0.99 14.25
C LEU A 198 1.98 -1.86 13.64
N VAL A 199 1.93 -2.09 12.33
CA VAL A 199 2.91 -2.94 11.63
C VAL A 199 4.29 -2.28 11.58
N ARG A 200 4.35 -0.94 11.50
CA ARG A 200 5.60 -0.15 11.53
C ARG A 200 6.24 -0.07 12.91
N ASP A 201 5.43 -0.05 13.97
CA ASP A 201 5.94 0.14 15.33
C ASP A 201 6.38 -1.17 15.96
N THR A 202 7.70 -1.39 15.96
CA THR A 202 8.31 -2.58 16.58
C THR A 202 8.48 -2.46 18.11
N HIS A 203 8.29 -1.26 18.70
CA HIS A 203 8.68 -0.97 20.08
C HIS A 203 7.55 -0.61 21.04
N GLN A 204 6.38 -0.15 20.56
CA GLN A 204 5.25 0.19 21.43
C GLN A 204 4.32 -0.99 21.69
N GLN A 205 3.65 -0.96 22.83
CA GLN A 205 2.51 -1.82 23.12
C GLN A 205 1.37 -1.42 22.18
N VAL A 206 1.06 -2.31 21.26
CA VAL A 206 0.05 -2.09 20.22
C VAL A 206 -1.34 -2.11 20.86
N ASP A 207 -2.04 -0.99 20.82
CA ASP A 207 -3.46 -0.97 21.20
C ASP A 207 -4.33 -1.55 20.08
N VAL A 208 -4.45 -2.89 20.08
CA VAL A 208 -5.31 -3.62 19.13
C VAL A 208 -6.79 -3.29 19.31
N ASN A 209 -7.22 -2.82 20.50
CA ASN A 209 -8.63 -2.52 20.76
C ASN A 209 -9.14 -1.42 19.83
N LYS A 210 -8.29 -0.48 19.46
CA LYS A 210 -8.67 0.58 18.50
C LYS A 210 -9.02 -0.02 17.13
N SER A 211 -8.28 -1.02 16.64
CA SER A 211 -8.60 -1.71 15.38
C SER A 211 -9.91 -2.47 15.45
N PHE A 212 -10.17 -3.20 16.55
CA PHE A 212 -11.45 -3.87 16.77
C PHE A 212 -12.63 -2.90 16.88
N ASN A 213 -12.43 -1.74 17.50
CA ASN A 213 -13.48 -0.72 17.59
C ASN A 213 -13.83 -0.15 16.23
N ILE A 214 -12.83 0.14 15.37
CA ILE A 214 -13.06 0.64 14.01
C ILE A 214 -13.77 -0.43 13.16
N GLU A 215 -13.36 -1.70 13.24
CA GLU A 215 -14.01 -2.81 12.54
C GLU A 215 -15.47 -2.96 12.99
N THR A 216 -15.75 -2.93 14.29
CA THR A 216 -17.11 -2.94 14.83
C THR A 216 -17.95 -1.78 14.30
N GLU A 217 -17.36 -0.59 14.16
CA GLU A 217 -18.04 0.58 13.58
C GLU A 217 -18.36 0.35 12.09
N ILE A 218 -17.43 -0.19 11.32
CA ILE A 218 -17.63 -0.57 9.91
C ILE A 218 -18.78 -1.57 9.78
N ASN A 219 -18.81 -2.62 10.60
CA ASN A 219 -19.83 -3.66 10.61
C ASN A 219 -21.22 -3.08 10.95
N ASN A 220 -21.30 -2.24 11.98
CA ASN A 220 -22.54 -1.60 12.38
C ASN A 220 -23.06 -0.67 11.27
N TYR A 221 -22.18 0.09 10.66
CA TYR A 221 -22.54 1.00 9.58
C TYR A 221 -23.01 0.24 8.34
N ARG A 222 -22.30 -0.83 7.95
CA ARG A 222 -22.74 -1.72 6.86
C ARG A 222 -24.15 -2.28 7.12
N ASN A 223 -24.42 -2.74 8.33
CA ASN A 223 -25.73 -3.29 8.69
C ASN A 223 -26.85 -2.24 8.61
N GLN A 224 -26.58 -1.01 9.08
CA GLN A 224 -27.49 0.11 8.95
C GLN A 224 -27.81 0.41 7.48
N LEU A 225 -26.77 0.54 6.64
CA LEU A 225 -26.92 0.84 5.22
C LEU A 225 -27.63 -0.28 4.45
N LYS A 226 -27.37 -1.54 4.80
CA LYS A 226 -28.08 -2.70 4.22
C LYS A 226 -29.57 -2.65 4.48
N ASN A 227 -29.97 -2.36 5.71
CA ASN A 227 -31.39 -2.24 6.06
C ASN A 227 -32.05 -1.07 5.33
N GLN A 228 -31.37 0.08 5.27
CA GLN A 228 -31.85 1.26 4.56
C GLN A 228 -31.99 1.01 3.05
N ASN A 229 -31.02 0.32 2.43
CA ASN A 229 -31.05 -0.02 1.01
C ASN A 229 -32.29 -0.85 0.64
N VAL A 230 -32.67 -1.81 1.48
CA VAL A 230 -33.90 -2.62 1.26
C VAL A 230 -35.13 -1.73 1.23
N ILE A 231 -35.24 -0.76 2.15
CA ILE A 231 -36.37 0.18 2.22
C ILE A 231 -36.38 1.07 0.97
N ASP A 232 -35.23 1.65 0.61
CA ASP A 232 -35.10 2.61 -0.48
C ASP A 232 -35.40 1.99 -1.85
N VAL A 233 -34.99 0.72 -2.08
CA VAL A 233 -35.33 -0.05 -3.28
C VAL A 233 -36.85 -0.33 -3.33
N ASN A 234 -37.46 -0.72 -2.21
CA ASN A 234 -38.90 -0.97 -2.14
C ASN A 234 -39.70 0.31 -2.37
N GLU A 235 -39.21 1.44 -1.88
CA GLU A 235 -39.81 2.77 -2.11
C GLU A 235 -39.50 3.34 -3.51
N LYS A 236 -38.74 2.62 -4.34
CA LYS A 236 -38.32 3.03 -5.69
C LYS A 236 -37.54 4.35 -5.74
N LYS A 237 -36.74 4.63 -4.72
CA LYS A 237 -35.82 5.78 -4.74
C LYS A 237 -34.71 5.63 -5.78
N TYR A 238 -34.37 4.40 -6.10
CA TYR A 238 -33.46 3.96 -7.16
C TYR A 238 -33.81 2.52 -7.56
N ASP A 239 -33.28 2.04 -8.67
CA ASP A 239 -33.55 0.71 -9.14
C ASP A 239 -32.79 -0.37 -8.32
N TYR A 240 -33.19 -1.63 -8.50
CA TYR A 240 -32.57 -2.76 -7.82
C TYR A 240 -31.10 -2.91 -8.18
N GLN A 241 -30.73 -2.69 -9.45
CA GLN A 241 -29.35 -2.87 -9.91
C GLN A 241 -28.41 -1.83 -9.27
N MET A 242 -28.86 -0.59 -9.11
CA MET A 242 -28.13 0.45 -8.41
C MET A 242 -27.95 0.12 -6.92
N GLY A 243 -29.02 -0.42 -6.29
CA GLY A 243 -28.95 -0.93 -4.91
C GLY A 243 -27.92 -2.04 -4.73
N VAL A 244 -27.79 -2.95 -5.72
CA VAL A 244 -26.77 -4.01 -5.72
C VAL A 244 -25.36 -3.43 -5.81
N HIS A 245 -25.08 -2.55 -6.80
CA HIS A 245 -23.74 -1.93 -6.93
C HIS A 245 -23.34 -1.14 -5.69
N TYR A 246 -24.31 -0.41 -5.11
CA TYR A 246 -24.09 0.31 -3.86
C TYR A 246 -23.70 -0.64 -2.71
N MET A 247 -24.46 -1.71 -2.52
CA MET A 247 -24.19 -2.67 -1.44
C MET A 247 -22.95 -3.52 -1.68
N ASP A 248 -22.58 -3.80 -2.93
CA ASP A 248 -21.30 -4.46 -3.27
C ASP A 248 -20.11 -3.62 -2.79
N ILE A 249 -20.15 -2.29 -2.99
CA ILE A 249 -19.09 -1.39 -2.48
C ILE A 249 -19.03 -1.41 -0.95
N ILE A 250 -20.19 -1.28 -0.29
CA ILE A 250 -20.27 -1.25 1.17
C ILE A 250 -19.79 -2.58 1.79
N ALA A 251 -20.20 -3.72 1.20
CA ALA A 251 -19.81 -5.05 1.67
C ALA A 251 -18.32 -5.34 1.45
N GLU A 252 -17.75 -4.87 0.34
CA GLU A 252 -16.33 -5.07 0.09
C GLU A 252 -15.45 -4.22 1.06
N CYS A 253 -15.93 -3.02 1.46
CA CYS A 253 -15.26 -2.23 2.50
C CYS A 253 -15.28 -2.93 3.87
N GLU A 254 -16.39 -3.58 4.22
CA GLU A 254 -16.48 -4.36 5.46
C GLU A 254 -15.51 -5.55 5.45
N LYS A 255 -15.52 -6.32 4.37
CA LYS A 255 -14.60 -7.43 4.17
C LYS A 255 -13.12 -6.98 4.26
N LEU A 256 -12.80 -5.81 3.70
CA LEU A 256 -11.48 -5.21 3.84
C LEU A 256 -11.16 -4.89 5.31
N GLY A 257 -12.12 -4.41 6.08
CA GLY A 257 -12.00 -4.19 7.52
C GLY A 257 -11.66 -5.48 8.29
N ASP A 258 -12.28 -6.61 7.93
CA ASP A 258 -11.99 -7.91 8.51
C ASP A 258 -10.54 -8.35 8.25
N TYR A 259 -10.04 -8.17 7.02
CA TYR A 259 -8.64 -8.47 6.70
C TYR A 259 -7.66 -7.58 7.46
N VAL A 260 -7.98 -6.30 7.65
CA VAL A 260 -7.18 -5.38 8.46
C VAL A 260 -7.05 -5.91 9.90
N VAL A 261 -8.14 -6.37 10.50
CA VAL A 261 -8.11 -6.99 11.85
C VAL A 261 -7.26 -8.25 11.86
N ASN A 262 -7.35 -9.10 10.84
CA ASN A 262 -6.54 -10.29 10.72
C ASN A 262 -5.03 -9.99 10.67
N VAL A 263 -4.61 -8.93 9.96
CA VAL A 263 -3.21 -8.45 9.96
C VAL A 263 -2.79 -8.05 11.37
N VAL A 264 -3.61 -7.27 12.06
CA VAL A 264 -3.33 -6.78 13.42
C VAL A 264 -3.23 -7.94 14.41
N GLU A 265 -4.11 -8.93 14.33
CA GLU A 265 -4.04 -10.15 15.15
C GLU A 265 -2.77 -10.96 14.88
N ALA A 266 -2.43 -11.20 13.61
CA ALA A 266 -1.21 -11.90 13.24
C ALA A 266 0.05 -11.20 13.82
N HIS A 267 0.06 -9.87 13.79
CA HIS A 267 1.13 -9.05 14.35
C HIS A 267 1.19 -9.14 15.89
N ARG A 268 0.04 -9.07 16.58
CA ARG A 268 -0.08 -9.21 18.03
C ARG A 268 0.40 -10.57 18.51
N ASP A 269 -0.06 -11.66 17.89
CA ASP A 269 0.24 -13.03 18.31
C ASP A 269 1.73 -13.33 18.35
N VAL A 270 2.52 -12.63 17.52
CA VAL A 270 3.98 -12.68 17.55
C VAL A 270 4.55 -11.96 18.77
N LYS A 271 3.98 -10.82 19.16
CA LYS A 271 4.48 -10.01 20.29
C LYS A 271 4.14 -10.62 21.65
N GLU A 272 2.90 -11.08 21.84
CA GLU A 272 2.46 -11.65 23.12
C GLU A 272 3.18 -12.94 23.51
N LYS A 273 3.60 -13.76 22.56
CA LYS A 273 4.38 -14.98 22.82
C LYS A 273 5.87 -14.72 23.05
N LYS A 274 6.31 -13.48 22.94
CA LYS A 274 7.67 -13.02 23.30
C LYS A 274 7.79 -12.55 24.75
N ALA A 275 6.69 -12.18 25.39
CA ALA A 275 6.62 -11.71 26.78
C ALA A 275 6.39 -12.88 27.72
#